data_23bf6738d0965131c2a7a40b5fc29cd7
#
_entry.id   23bf6738d0965131c2a7a40b5fc29cd7
#
_cell.length_a   1.000
_cell.length_b   1.000
_cell.length_c   1.000
_cell.angle_alpha   90.00
_cell.angle_beta   90.00
_cell.angle_gamma   90.00
#
_symmetry.space_group_name_H-M   'P 1'
#
loop_
_entity.id
_entity.type
_entity.pdbx_description
1 polymer ?
#
loop_
_entity_poly.entity_id
_entity_poly.type
_entity_poly.pdbx_seq_one_letter_code
_entity_poly.pdbx_strand_id
1 'polypeptide(L)'
;GHELPEIVEAIKEQADKMCFMAPAYASEPKSMLAKMLVEAAGADTYKRVFFTNGGAESNENAIKMARMVTGRTKIFSCYRSYHGATLGASNASGDWRRYAAEIGGANGFVHFMNPQMYRDGYTKGVDDAEVTKKYLDALDLQLRYEGPGNVAAILMESIVGANGVILPPDGYMEGVRA
;
A
#
# COMPACT_ATOMS: atom_id res chain seq x y z
N GLY A 1 -6.28 -16.74 11.03
CA GLY A 1 -6.88 -17.89 11.46
C GLY A 1 -6.10 -19.16 11.25
N HIS A 2 -5.49 -19.66 12.33
CA HIS A 2 -4.84 -20.96 12.28
C HIS A 2 -5.90 -22.05 12.49
N GLU A 3 -5.95 -23.04 11.58
CA GLU A 3 -6.82 -24.22 11.67
C GLU A 3 -8.32 -23.92 11.91
N LEU A 4 -8.84 -22.88 11.29
CA LEU A 4 -10.30 -22.66 11.29
C LEU A 4 -10.97 -23.75 10.46
N PRO A 5 -11.86 -24.57 11.06
CA PRO A 5 -12.46 -25.71 10.38
C PRO A 5 -13.16 -25.33 9.08
N GLU A 6 -13.89 -24.21 9.06
CA GLU A 6 -14.63 -23.73 7.89
C GLU A 6 -13.70 -23.41 6.71
N ILE A 7 -12.50 -22.86 6.98
CA ILE A 7 -11.50 -22.58 5.94
C ILE A 7 -10.88 -23.89 5.44
N VAL A 8 -10.56 -24.81 6.35
CA VAL A 8 -9.96 -26.10 6.00
C VAL A 8 -10.91 -26.90 5.12
N GLU A 9 -12.18 -27.01 5.46
CA GLU A 9 -13.17 -27.73 4.67
C GLU A 9 -13.40 -27.05 3.30
N ALA A 10 -13.52 -25.72 3.25
CA ALA A 10 -13.67 -25.01 1.97
C ALA A 10 -12.47 -25.24 1.03
N ILE A 11 -11.24 -25.33 1.56
CA ILE A 11 -10.04 -25.67 0.76
C ILE A 11 -10.14 -27.10 0.21
N LYS A 12 -10.54 -28.08 1.04
CA LYS A 12 -10.69 -29.48 0.61
C LYS A 12 -11.75 -29.61 -0.47
N GLU A 13 -12.93 -29.05 -0.23
CA GLU A 13 -14.02 -29.05 -1.22
C GLU A 13 -13.63 -28.42 -2.55
N GLN A 14 -12.88 -27.31 -2.51
CA GLN A 14 -12.44 -26.66 -3.72
C GLN A 14 -11.33 -27.48 -4.42
N ALA A 15 -10.45 -28.12 -3.68
CA ALA A 15 -9.42 -29.00 -4.24
C ALA A 15 -10.02 -30.22 -4.96
N ASP A 16 -11.09 -30.80 -4.39
CA ASP A 16 -11.83 -31.91 -5.02
C ASP A 16 -12.54 -31.47 -6.32
N LYS A 17 -12.99 -30.22 -6.38
CA LYS A 17 -13.63 -29.66 -7.59
C LYS A 17 -12.60 -29.28 -8.65
N MET A 18 -11.58 -28.51 -8.24
CA MET A 18 -10.57 -27.95 -9.13
C MET A 18 -9.43 -27.32 -8.34
N CYS A 19 -8.23 -27.88 -8.45
CA CYS A 19 -7.01 -27.37 -7.78
C CYS A 19 -6.44 -26.11 -8.46
N PHE A 20 -6.60 -25.95 -9.76
CA PHE A 20 -5.94 -24.89 -10.53
C PHE A 20 -6.80 -24.44 -11.70
N MET A 21 -6.77 -23.13 -11.94
CA MET A 21 -7.31 -22.51 -13.13
C MET A 21 -6.36 -21.40 -13.60
N ALA A 22 -6.05 -21.37 -14.89
CA ALA A 22 -5.21 -20.34 -15.47
C ALA A 22 -5.82 -18.93 -15.24
N PRO A 23 -4.99 -17.89 -15.00
CA PRO A 23 -5.48 -16.55 -14.60
C PRO A 23 -6.46 -15.91 -15.59
N ALA A 24 -6.38 -16.26 -16.87
CA ALA A 24 -7.26 -15.74 -17.93
C ALA A 24 -8.72 -16.21 -17.81
N TYR A 25 -8.98 -17.28 -17.07
CA TYR A 25 -10.31 -17.85 -16.94
C TYR A 25 -10.98 -17.45 -15.65
N ALA A 26 -12.32 -17.35 -15.69
CA ALA A 26 -13.14 -17.13 -14.52
C ALA A 26 -13.32 -18.44 -13.75
N SER A 27 -13.23 -18.38 -12.44
CA SER A 27 -13.67 -19.46 -11.54
C SER A 27 -14.67 -18.89 -10.53
N GLU A 28 -15.56 -19.74 -10.03
CA GLU A 28 -16.56 -19.31 -9.07
C GLU A 28 -15.97 -18.64 -7.83
N PRO A 29 -14.99 -19.24 -7.10
CA PRO A 29 -14.42 -18.61 -5.91
C PRO A 29 -13.78 -17.25 -6.22
N LYS A 30 -13.03 -17.14 -7.33
CA LYS A 30 -12.39 -15.89 -7.73
C LYS A 30 -13.40 -14.81 -8.05
N SER A 31 -14.47 -15.15 -8.78
CA SER A 31 -15.52 -14.20 -9.16
C SER A 31 -16.33 -13.74 -7.96
N MET A 32 -16.68 -14.65 -7.05
CA MET A 32 -17.39 -14.32 -5.81
C MET A 32 -16.53 -13.42 -4.90
N LEU A 33 -15.25 -13.75 -4.71
CA LEU A 33 -14.35 -12.93 -3.91
C LEU A 33 -14.17 -11.53 -4.53
N ALA A 34 -14.03 -11.44 -5.85
CA ALA A 34 -13.94 -10.16 -6.54
C ALA A 34 -15.18 -9.28 -6.30
N LYS A 35 -16.38 -9.87 -6.37
CA LYS A 35 -17.63 -9.18 -6.07
C LYS A 35 -17.65 -8.66 -4.63
N MET A 36 -17.39 -9.53 -3.67
CA MET A 36 -17.37 -9.15 -2.24
C MET A 36 -16.35 -8.03 -1.95
N LEU A 37 -15.16 -8.10 -2.54
CA LEU A 37 -14.13 -7.05 -2.36
C LEU A 37 -14.55 -5.72 -2.97
N VAL A 38 -15.17 -5.72 -4.14
CA VAL A 38 -15.69 -4.49 -4.79
C VAL A 38 -16.79 -3.87 -3.93
N GLU A 39 -17.73 -4.68 -3.44
CA GLU A 39 -18.82 -4.23 -2.58
C GLU A 39 -18.28 -3.65 -1.25
N ALA A 40 -17.33 -4.32 -0.61
CA ALA A 40 -16.73 -3.88 0.65
C ALA A 40 -15.86 -2.61 0.49
N ALA A 41 -15.16 -2.47 -0.64
CA ALA A 41 -14.32 -1.31 -0.91
C ALA A 41 -15.08 -0.06 -1.39
N GLY A 42 -16.34 -0.22 -1.78
CA GLY A 42 -17.17 0.83 -2.35
C GLY A 42 -17.32 0.71 -3.86
N ALA A 43 -18.39 0.05 -4.29
CA ALA A 43 -18.68 -0.28 -5.68
C ALA A 43 -18.82 0.94 -6.61
N ASP A 44 -19.03 2.14 -6.08
CA ASP A 44 -19.07 3.37 -6.87
C ASP A 44 -17.68 3.78 -7.37
N THR A 45 -16.65 3.52 -6.58
CA THR A 45 -15.25 3.86 -6.91
C THR A 45 -14.51 2.69 -7.54
N TYR A 46 -14.64 1.49 -6.96
CA TYR A 46 -13.91 0.31 -7.37
C TYR A 46 -14.80 -0.63 -8.17
N LYS A 47 -14.36 -1.01 -9.37
CA LYS A 47 -15.16 -1.82 -10.31
C LYS A 47 -14.56 -3.21 -10.59
N ARG A 48 -13.29 -3.40 -10.31
CA ARG A 48 -12.56 -4.63 -10.65
C ARG A 48 -11.52 -4.96 -9.60
N VAL A 49 -11.18 -6.25 -9.51
CA VAL A 49 -10.10 -6.77 -8.68
C VAL A 49 -9.06 -7.42 -9.57
N PHE A 50 -7.81 -7.11 -9.32
CA PHE A 50 -6.66 -7.78 -9.92
C PHE A 50 -6.00 -8.66 -8.87
N PHE A 51 -6.10 -9.96 -9.03
CA PHE A 51 -5.54 -10.93 -8.09
C PHE A 51 -4.08 -11.23 -8.41
N THR A 52 -3.28 -11.37 -7.37
CA THR A 52 -1.85 -11.70 -7.41
C THR A 52 -1.54 -12.80 -6.39
N ASN A 53 -0.32 -13.34 -6.43
CA ASN A 53 0.08 -14.39 -5.50
C ASN A 53 0.53 -13.86 -4.12
N GLY A 54 0.75 -12.56 -3.99
CA GLY A 54 1.18 -11.96 -2.73
C GLY A 54 1.28 -10.44 -2.78
N GLY A 55 1.48 -9.83 -1.60
CA GLY A 55 1.51 -8.37 -1.44
C GLY A 55 2.61 -7.68 -2.25
N ALA A 56 3.80 -8.27 -2.34
CA ALA A 56 4.88 -7.72 -3.15
C ALA A 56 4.49 -7.61 -4.63
N GLU A 57 3.91 -8.66 -5.18
CA GLU A 57 3.42 -8.69 -6.56
C GLU A 57 2.27 -7.70 -6.78
N SER A 58 1.38 -7.55 -5.80
CA SER A 58 0.31 -6.55 -5.82
C SER A 58 0.89 -5.13 -5.92
N ASN A 59 1.88 -4.81 -5.10
CA ASN A 59 2.54 -3.52 -5.10
C ASN A 59 3.31 -3.26 -6.41
N GLU A 60 4.02 -4.24 -6.95
CA GLU A 60 4.67 -4.12 -8.27
C GLU A 60 3.67 -3.77 -9.38
N ASN A 61 2.51 -4.46 -9.40
CA ASN A 61 1.48 -4.18 -10.37
C ASN A 61 0.81 -2.81 -10.15
N ALA A 62 0.57 -2.41 -8.92
CA ALA A 62 0.04 -1.08 -8.60
C ALA A 62 0.99 0.04 -9.06
N ILE A 63 2.30 -0.09 -8.78
CA ILE A 63 3.34 0.84 -9.24
C ILE A 63 3.37 0.91 -10.76
N LYS A 64 3.37 -0.25 -11.43
CA LYS A 64 3.34 -0.34 -12.88
C LYS A 64 2.11 0.35 -13.47
N MET A 65 0.91 0.06 -12.94
CA MET A 65 -0.33 0.67 -13.40
C MET A 65 -0.33 2.19 -13.18
N ALA A 66 0.11 2.67 -12.03
CA ALA A 66 0.21 4.10 -11.74
C ALA A 66 1.11 4.81 -12.77
N ARG A 67 2.28 4.26 -13.05
CA ARG A 67 3.21 4.79 -14.07
C ARG A 67 2.60 4.78 -15.48
N MET A 68 1.92 3.69 -15.85
CA MET A 68 1.29 3.56 -17.18
C MET A 68 0.15 4.56 -17.38
N VAL A 69 -0.71 4.73 -16.38
CA VAL A 69 -1.88 5.61 -16.47
C VAL A 69 -1.49 7.09 -16.46
N THR A 70 -0.48 7.45 -15.66
CA THR A 70 -0.08 8.85 -15.50
C THR A 70 0.99 9.30 -16.48
N GLY A 71 1.75 8.38 -17.08
CA GLY A 71 2.97 8.68 -17.83
C GLY A 71 4.12 9.20 -16.96
N ARG A 72 3.98 9.13 -15.63
CA ARG A 72 4.94 9.66 -14.65
C ARG A 72 5.75 8.53 -14.03
N THR A 73 6.89 8.85 -13.42
CA THR A 73 7.83 7.82 -12.96
C THR A 73 7.98 7.71 -11.45
N LYS A 74 7.83 8.82 -10.73
CA LYS A 74 8.11 8.85 -9.28
C LYS A 74 6.98 8.23 -8.47
N ILE A 75 7.37 7.39 -7.51
CA ILE A 75 6.50 6.85 -6.47
C ILE A 75 6.96 7.40 -5.13
N PHE A 76 6.09 8.10 -4.45
CA PHE A 76 6.30 8.52 -3.08
C PHE A 76 5.88 7.41 -2.12
N SER A 77 6.69 7.12 -1.12
CA SER A 77 6.36 6.14 -0.07
C SER A 77 6.87 6.61 1.29
N CYS A 78 6.30 6.05 2.36
CA CYS A 78 6.64 6.49 3.71
C CYS A 78 7.91 5.80 4.22
N TYR A 79 8.73 6.52 4.98
CA TYR A 79 9.67 5.87 5.91
C TYR A 79 8.90 5.01 6.92
N ARG A 80 9.55 3.95 7.41
CA ARG A 80 8.97 2.95 8.32
C ARG A 80 7.77 2.20 7.73
N SER A 81 7.79 1.95 6.42
CA SER A 81 6.82 1.10 5.72
C SER A 81 7.48 -0.17 5.21
N TYR A 82 6.66 -1.20 4.92
CA TYR A 82 7.12 -2.41 4.25
C TYR A 82 6.15 -2.83 3.17
N HIS A 83 6.63 -2.91 1.94
CA HIS A 83 5.79 -3.18 0.76
C HIS A 83 6.13 -4.49 0.05
N GLY A 84 7.18 -5.18 0.46
CA GLY A 84 7.58 -6.46 -0.11
C GLY A 84 9.08 -6.56 -0.39
N ALA A 85 9.51 -7.73 -0.88
CA ALA A 85 10.92 -8.07 -1.10
C ALA A 85 11.32 -8.14 -2.59
N THR A 86 10.41 -7.87 -3.53
CA THR A 86 10.74 -7.70 -4.95
C THR A 86 11.39 -6.34 -5.19
N LEU A 87 12.00 -6.12 -6.35
CA LEU A 87 12.82 -4.94 -6.58
C LEU A 87 12.05 -3.62 -6.36
N GLY A 88 10.88 -3.44 -6.99
CA GLY A 88 10.08 -2.23 -6.83
C GLY A 88 9.46 -2.11 -5.44
N ALA A 89 8.88 -3.19 -4.92
CA ALA A 89 8.29 -3.19 -3.58
C ALA A 89 9.34 -2.97 -2.48
N SER A 90 10.55 -3.49 -2.63
CA SER A 90 11.65 -3.26 -1.71
C SER A 90 12.13 -1.80 -1.75
N ASN A 91 12.27 -1.22 -2.94
CA ASN A 91 12.62 0.20 -3.08
C ASN A 91 11.52 1.14 -2.59
N ALA A 92 10.25 0.73 -2.65
CA ALA A 92 9.14 1.47 -2.03
C ALA A 92 9.12 1.33 -0.51
N SER A 93 9.70 0.26 0.06
CA SER A 93 9.75 0.06 1.51
C SER A 93 10.60 1.14 2.17
N GLY A 94 10.13 1.66 3.29
CA GLY A 94 10.80 2.74 4.02
C GLY A 94 11.60 2.30 5.24
N ASP A 95 11.84 1.01 5.41
CA ASP A 95 12.63 0.46 6.52
C ASP A 95 13.99 -0.09 6.06
N TRP A 96 14.77 -0.61 7.02
CA TRP A 96 16.14 -1.08 6.79
C TRP A 96 16.24 -2.25 5.77
N ARG A 97 15.16 -2.99 5.52
CA ARG A 97 15.15 -4.11 4.57
C ARG A 97 15.42 -3.66 3.13
N ARG A 98 15.14 -2.38 2.81
CA ARG A 98 15.42 -1.83 1.48
C ARG A 98 16.92 -1.67 1.17
N TYR A 99 17.79 -1.57 2.17
CA TYR A 99 19.20 -1.27 1.97
C TYR A 99 19.92 -2.24 1.02
N ALA A 100 19.53 -3.51 1.06
CA ALA A 100 20.09 -4.51 0.14
C ALA A 100 19.63 -4.31 -1.32
N ALA A 101 18.46 -3.70 -1.53
CA ALA A 101 17.89 -3.47 -2.87
C ALA A 101 18.34 -2.12 -3.47
N GLU A 102 18.79 -1.16 -2.66
CA GLU A 102 19.26 0.14 -3.13
C GLU A 102 20.56 0.06 -3.95
N ILE A 103 21.34 -0.98 -3.77
CA ILE A 103 22.56 -1.24 -4.54
C ILE A 103 22.18 -1.69 -5.95
N GLY A 104 22.03 -0.75 -6.87
CA GLY A 104 21.54 -1.01 -8.24
C GLY A 104 20.02 -1.09 -8.35
N GLY A 105 19.32 -0.49 -7.40
CA GLY A 105 17.88 -0.52 -7.28
C GLY A 105 17.10 0.23 -8.34
N ALA A 106 15.79 0.12 -8.29
CA ALA A 106 14.89 0.79 -9.20
C ALA A 106 14.83 2.30 -8.93
N ASN A 107 15.00 3.10 -9.98
CA ASN A 107 14.91 4.55 -9.90
C ASN A 107 13.47 5.04 -9.70
N GLY A 108 13.32 6.26 -9.15
CA GLY A 108 12.04 6.93 -9.07
C GLY A 108 11.25 6.62 -7.79
N PHE A 109 11.90 6.19 -6.72
CA PHE A 109 11.30 6.09 -5.38
C PHE A 109 11.77 7.25 -4.51
N VAL A 110 10.83 7.93 -3.87
CA VAL A 110 11.07 9.05 -2.96
C VAL A 110 10.39 8.76 -1.64
N HIS A 111 11.16 8.83 -0.54
CA HIS A 111 10.62 8.56 0.78
C HIS A 111 10.32 9.85 1.53
N PHE A 112 9.15 9.90 2.16
CA PHE A 112 8.74 11.01 3.03
C PHE A 112 8.48 10.54 4.46
N MET A 113 8.54 11.48 5.39
CA MET A 113 8.28 11.20 6.81
C MET A 113 6.79 11.01 7.04
N ASN A 114 6.45 9.96 7.80
CA ASN A 114 5.09 9.70 8.24
C ASN A 114 4.92 10.13 9.71
N PRO A 115 3.76 10.65 10.12
CA PRO A 115 3.50 10.99 11.52
C PRO A 115 3.79 9.83 12.46
N GLN A 116 4.43 10.14 13.60
CA GLN A 116 4.70 9.18 14.66
C GLN A 116 4.25 9.78 15.99
N MET A 117 2.95 9.74 16.26
CA MET A 117 2.30 10.45 17.37
C MET A 117 3.06 10.38 18.68
N TYR A 118 3.53 9.20 19.08
CA TYR A 118 4.32 9.04 20.29
C TYR A 118 5.61 9.87 20.30
N ARG A 119 6.33 9.89 19.16
CA ARG A 119 7.61 10.61 19.01
C ARG A 119 7.41 12.09 18.78
N ASP A 120 6.28 12.47 18.19
CA ASP A 120 5.92 13.86 17.95
C ASP A 120 5.39 14.58 19.21
N GLY A 121 5.32 13.87 20.33
CA GLY A 121 4.99 14.49 21.62
C GLY A 121 3.54 14.35 22.04
N TYR A 122 2.78 13.43 21.43
CA TYR A 122 1.38 13.15 21.81
C TYR A 122 1.18 12.98 23.31
N THR A 123 2.09 12.24 23.98
CA THR A 123 2.07 12.07 25.44
C THR A 123 2.34 13.36 26.23
N LYS A 124 2.76 14.44 25.55
CA LYS A 124 2.99 15.77 26.11
C LYS A 124 1.88 16.75 25.76
N GLY A 125 0.76 16.27 25.22
CA GLY A 125 -0.40 17.07 24.89
C GLY A 125 -0.33 17.83 23.56
N VAL A 126 0.51 17.37 22.64
CA VAL A 126 0.51 17.90 21.27
C VAL A 126 -0.78 17.47 20.57
N ASP A 127 -1.45 18.41 19.92
CA ASP A 127 -2.72 18.22 19.22
C ASP A 127 -2.52 17.49 17.88
N ASP A 128 -3.46 16.60 17.55
CA ASP A 128 -3.52 15.89 16.26
C ASP A 128 -3.47 16.86 15.08
N ALA A 129 -4.19 17.98 15.15
CA ALA A 129 -4.22 18.98 14.09
C ALA A 129 -2.85 19.62 13.84
N GLU A 130 -2.06 19.86 14.89
CA GLU A 130 -0.70 20.39 14.78
C GLU A 130 0.22 19.39 14.10
N VAL A 131 0.15 18.11 14.50
CA VAL A 131 0.95 17.04 13.89
C VAL A 131 0.55 16.82 12.44
N THR A 132 -0.75 16.75 12.16
CA THR A 132 -1.29 16.63 10.79
C THR A 132 -0.76 17.74 9.91
N LYS A 133 -0.90 19.00 10.34
CA LYS A 133 -0.43 20.15 9.56
C LYS A 133 1.07 20.09 9.30
N LYS A 134 1.89 19.79 10.30
CA LYS A 134 3.34 19.66 10.19
C LYS A 134 3.74 18.68 9.08
N TYR A 135 3.13 17.50 9.05
CA TYR A 135 3.50 16.46 8.10
C TYR A 135 2.90 16.69 6.70
N LEU A 136 1.72 17.27 6.60
CA LEU A 136 1.15 17.66 5.30
C LEU A 136 1.94 18.82 4.66
N ASP A 137 2.33 19.82 5.42
CA ASP A 137 3.18 20.92 4.92
C ASP A 137 4.54 20.38 4.42
N ALA A 138 5.14 19.44 5.16
CA ALA A 138 6.40 18.82 4.77
C ALA A 138 6.26 17.98 3.49
N LEU A 139 5.17 17.21 3.36
CA LEU A 139 4.89 16.41 2.18
C LEU A 139 4.63 17.30 0.95
N ASP A 140 3.82 18.35 1.09
CA ASP A 140 3.55 19.31 0.01
C ASP A 140 4.85 19.98 -0.46
N LEU A 141 5.68 20.42 0.47
CA LEU A 141 6.97 21.02 0.13
C LEU A 141 7.88 20.03 -0.62
N GLN A 142 7.95 18.79 -0.18
CA GLN A 142 8.74 17.77 -0.85
C GLN A 142 8.21 17.44 -2.25
N LEU A 143 6.89 17.32 -2.41
CA LEU A 143 6.24 17.14 -3.71
C LEU A 143 6.57 18.27 -4.70
N ARG A 144 6.60 19.52 -4.22
CA ARG A 144 6.97 20.69 -5.05
C ARG A 144 8.42 20.60 -5.53
N TYR A 145 9.37 20.23 -4.66
CA TYR A 145 10.77 20.09 -5.05
C TYR A 145 11.03 18.90 -5.98
N GLU A 146 10.27 17.81 -5.83
CA GLU A 146 10.36 16.62 -6.69
C GLU A 146 9.67 16.80 -8.05
N GLY A 147 8.88 17.86 -8.20
CA GLY A 147 8.10 18.19 -9.40
C GLY A 147 6.81 17.38 -9.48
N PRO A 148 5.66 17.98 -9.12
CA PRO A 148 4.36 17.29 -9.07
C PRO A 148 3.99 16.58 -10.38
N GLY A 149 4.41 17.15 -11.52
CA GLY A 149 4.23 16.53 -12.84
C GLY A 149 4.96 15.22 -13.07
N ASN A 150 5.91 14.84 -12.20
CA ASN A 150 6.68 13.60 -12.29
C ASN A 150 6.18 12.51 -11.32
N VAL A 151 5.26 12.85 -10.40
CA VAL A 151 4.77 11.92 -9.37
C VAL A 151 3.59 11.13 -9.91
N ALA A 152 3.75 9.81 -9.99
CA ALA A 152 2.73 8.88 -10.46
C ALA A 152 1.75 8.49 -9.34
N ALA A 153 2.24 8.27 -8.13
CA ALA A 153 1.41 7.87 -7.00
C ALA A 153 2.12 8.09 -5.66
N ILE A 154 1.33 8.14 -4.60
CA ILE A 154 1.75 7.96 -3.23
C ILE A 154 1.34 6.55 -2.81
N LEU A 155 2.31 5.73 -2.36
CA LEU A 155 2.10 4.39 -1.84
C LEU A 155 2.34 4.40 -0.33
N MET A 156 1.31 4.12 0.45
CA MET A 156 1.39 4.15 1.91
C MET A 156 0.43 3.15 2.55
N GLU A 157 0.73 2.78 3.79
CA GLU A 157 -0.17 2.03 4.65
C GLU A 157 -1.08 3.03 5.38
N SER A 158 -2.40 2.79 5.41
CA SER A 158 -3.34 3.63 6.19
C SER A 158 -3.08 3.51 7.70
N ILE A 159 -2.65 2.35 8.15
CA ILE A 159 -2.09 2.09 9.47
C ILE A 159 -0.81 1.30 9.24
N VAL A 160 0.34 1.85 9.63
CA VAL A 160 1.61 1.15 9.47
C VAL A 160 1.63 -0.10 10.32
N GLY A 161 1.72 -1.28 9.68
CA GLY A 161 1.69 -2.57 10.38
C GLY A 161 3.06 -2.99 10.92
N ALA A 162 3.90 -3.54 10.06
CA ALA A 162 5.14 -4.24 10.42
C ALA A 162 6.19 -3.37 11.16
N ASN A 163 6.12 -2.07 11.03
CA ASN A 163 7.06 -1.13 11.63
C ASN A 163 6.56 -0.47 12.94
N GLY A 164 5.57 -1.07 13.60
CA GLY A 164 5.21 -0.71 14.96
C GLY A 164 3.77 -0.29 15.19
N VAL A 165 2.85 -0.65 14.30
CA VAL A 165 1.41 -0.34 14.39
C VAL A 165 1.22 1.16 14.64
N ILE A 166 1.65 1.97 13.67
CA ILE A 166 1.62 3.42 13.79
C ILE A 166 0.30 3.93 13.21
N LEU A 167 -0.54 4.49 14.06
CA LEU A 167 -1.78 5.16 13.67
C LEU A 167 -1.48 6.59 13.22
N PRO A 168 -2.05 7.05 12.11
CA PRO A 168 -1.96 8.45 11.74
C PRO A 168 -2.84 9.31 12.66
N PRO A 169 -2.51 10.60 12.86
CA PRO A 169 -3.39 11.55 13.54
C PRO A 169 -4.64 11.83 12.72
N ASP A 170 -5.67 12.34 13.38
CA ASP A 170 -6.93 12.71 12.75
C ASP A 170 -6.71 13.73 11.61
N GLY A 171 -7.40 13.52 10.48
CA GLY A 171 -7.32 14.38 9.31
C GLY A 171 -6.09 14.19 8.41
N TYR A 172 -5.09 13.38 8.82
CA TYR A 172 -3.88 13.20 8.02
C TYR A 172 -4.15 12.45 6.70
N MET A 173 -4.90 11.35 6.75
CA MET A 173 -5.19 10.57 5.53
C MET A 173 -6.05 11.34 4.53
N GLU A 174 -7.01 12.12 5.01
CA GLU A 174 -7.82 13.04 4.21
C GLU A 174 -6.94 14.12 3.55
N GLY A 175 -6.01 14.69 4.31
CA GLY A 175 -5.08 15.68 3.80
C GLY A 175 -4.11 15.14 2.76
N VAL A 176 -3.63 13.91 2.91
CA VAL A 176 -2.81 13.24 1.89
C VAL A 176 -3.62 12.96 0.62
N ARG A 177 -4.92 12.69 0.76
CA ARG A 177 -5.82 12.43 -0.37
C ARG A 177 -6.17 13.70 -1.17
N ALA A 178 -6.29 14.85 -0.52
CA ALA A 178 -6.63 16.15 -1.12
C ALA A 178 -5.54 16.68 -2.04
#